data_4d4d84ed85d13695519f9ad932ca06a6
#
_entry.id   4d4d84ed85d13695519f9ad932ca06a6
#
_cell.length_a   1.000
_cell.length_b   1.000
_cell.length_c   1.000
_cell.angle_alpha   90.00
_cell.angle_beta   90.00
_cell.angle_gamma   90.00
#
_symmetry.space_group_name_H-M   'P 1'
#
loop_
_entity.id
_entity.type
_entity.pdbx_description
1 polymer ?
#
loop_
_entity_poly.entity_id
_entity_poly.type
_entity_poly.pdbx_seq_one_letter_code
_entity_poly.pdbx_strand_id
1 'polypeptide(L)'
;MSANDLVHQSRRERQIIDILLRRGEATVAEVLAELPDAPSYSSVRALLGILRRKGRVTYTVNGNAYVYRPTASKTALRREALKHLVATFFGGSAEEAAAALLALPDASLEEAARRRIARRIASARRGGR
;
A
#
# COMPACT_ATOMS: atom_id res chain seq x y z
N MET A 1 -3.15 5.68 -20.48
CA MET A 1 -3.55 5.97 -19.09
C MET A 1 -2.89 7.27 -18.66
N SER A 2 -3.67 8.23 -18.19
CA SER A 2 -3.14 9.53 -17.79
C SER A 2 -2.46 9.43 -16.42
N ALA A 3 -1.61 10.44 -16.09
CA ALA A 3 -1.02 10.53 -14.76
C ALA A 3 -2.10 10.60 -13.66
N ASN A 4 -3.23 11.22 -13.96
CA ASN A 4 -4.35 11.31 -13.03
C ASN A 4 -4.94 9.93 -12.70
N ASP A 5 -4.96 9.01 -13.66
CA ASP A 5 -5.48 7.66 -13.42
C ASP A 5 -4.61 6.88 -12.44
N LEU A 6 -3.32 7.20 -12.37
CA LEU A 6 -2.40 6.58 -11.42
C LEU A 6 -2.52 7.19 -10.02
N VAL A 7 -2.79 8.50 -9.95
CA VAL A 7 -2.88 9.24 -8.69
C VAL A 7 -4.27 9.14 -8.08
N HIS A 8 -5.30 9.15 -8.93
CA HIS A 8 -6.69 9.17 -8.48
C HIS A 8 -7.37 7.82 -8.65
N GLN A 9 -6.92 6.85 -7.86
CA GLN A 9 -7.69 5.62 -7.73
C GLN A 9 -9.00 5.95 -7.01
N SER A 10 -10.09 5.31 -7.44
CA SER A 10 -11.34 5.45 -6.74
C SER A 10 -11.20 4.87 -5.32
N ARG A 11 -12.07 5.31 -4.42
CA ARG A 11 -12.11 4.81 -3.05
C ARG A 11 -12.23 3.28 -3.02
N ARG A 12 -13.08 2.72 -3.88
CA ARG A 12 -13.30 1.28 -3.97
C ARG A 12 -12.05 0.56 -4.46
N GLU A 13 -11.37 1.11 -5.46
CA GLU A 13 -10.13 0.53 -5.97
C GLU A 13 -9.07 0.45 -4.86
N ARG A 14 -8.92 1.51 -4.07
CA ARG A 14 -7.98 1.51 -2.94
C ARG A 14 -8.34 0.48 -1.89
N GLN A 15 -9.63 0.36 -1.57
CA GLN A 15 -10.09 -0.64 -0.61
C GLN A 15 -9.77 -2.06 -1.08
N ILE A 16 -9.97 -2.33 -2.36
CA ILE A 16 -9.66 -3.64 -2.94
C ILE A 16 -8.16 -3.93 -2.89
N ILE A 17 -7.34 -2.98 -3.27
CA ILE A 17 -5.88 -3.13 -3.20
C ILE A 17 -5.43 -3.39 -1.76
N ASP A 18 -5.98 -2.66 -0.79
CA ASP A 18 -5.65 -2.87 0.63
C ASP A 18 -6.00 -4.27 1.10
N ILE A 19 -7.14 -4.80 0.68
CA ILE A 19 -7.55 -6.17 0.99
C ILE A 19 -6.56 -7.18 0.40
N LEU A 20 -6.21 -7.00 -0.86
CA LEU A 20 -5.28 -7.90 -1.55
C LEU A 20 -3.88 -7.86 -0.93
N LEU A 21 -3.43 -6.68 -0.51
CA LEU A 21 -2.14 -6.55 0.16
C LEU A 21 -2.12 -7.24 1.51
N ARG A 22 -3.22 -7.15 2.28
CA ARG A 22 -3.33 -7.84 3.57
C ARG A 22 -3.40 -9.34 3.43
N ARG A 23 -4.15 -9.83 2.46
CA ARG A 23 -4.39 -11.26 2.26
C ARG A 23 -3.30 -11.93 1.43
N GLY A 24 -2.59 -11.18 0.60
CA GLY A 24 -1.68 -11.71 -0.40
C GLY A 24 -2.38 -12.05 -1.71
N GLU A 25 -3.53 -12.69 -1.64
CA GLU A 25 -4.36 -13.02 -2.79
C GLU A 25 -5.80 -13.25 -2.34
N ALA A 26 -6.75 -13.09 -3.25
CA ALA A 26 -8.16 -13.31 -2.95
C ALA A 26 -8.99 -13.51 -4.22
N THR A 27 -10.07 -14.27 -4.07
CA THR A 27 -11.09 -14.37 -5.09
C THR A 27 -12.02 -13.16 -5.03
N VAL A 28 -12.88 -12.99 -6.04
CA VAL A 28 -13.89 -11.92 -6.03
C VAL A 28 -14.79 -12.02 -4.78
N ALA A 29 -15.24 -13.24 -4.46
CA ALA A 29 -16.09 -13.46 -3.30
C ALA A 29 -15.40 -13.08 -1.98
N GLU A 30 -14.12 -13.42 -1.86
CA GLU A 30 -13.34 -13.07 -0.67
C GLU A 30 -13.14 -11.56 -0.53
N VAL A 31 -12.89 -10.87 -1.64
CA VAL A 31 -12.78 -9.40 -1.64
C VAL A 31 -14.12 -8.79 -1.25
N LEU A 32 -15.21 -9.26 -1.86
CA LEU A 32 -16.55 -8.77 -1.56
C LEU A 32 -16.89 -8.88 -0.08
N ALA A 33 -16.52 -10.01 0.54
CA ALA A 33 -16.82 -10.28 1.95
C ALA A 33 -16.14 -9.26 2.89
N GLU A 34 -15.02 -8.68 2.48
CA GLU A 34 -14.28 -7.73 3.31
C GLU A 34 -14.55 -6.26 2.97
N LEU A 35 -15.25 -5.99 1.88
CA LEU A 35 -15.56 -4.61 1.52
C LEU A 35 -16.67 -4.03 2.39
N PRO A 36 -16.53 -2.78 2.85
CA PRO A 36 -17.59 -2.11 3.56
C PRO A 36 -18.74 -1.77 2.59
N ASP A 37 -19.94 -1.62 3.14
CA ASP A 37 -21.17 -1.25 2.41
C ASP A 37 -21.58 -2.27 1.34
N ALA A 38 -21.11 -3.50 1.46
CA ALA A 38 -21.52 -4.68 0.69
C ALA A 38 -21.91 -4.38 -0.78
N PRO A 39 -20.96 -3.93 -1.64
CA PRO A 39 -21.27 -3.75 -3.07
C PRO A 39 -21.63 -5.09 -3.70
N SER A 40 -22.20 -5.05 -4.89
CA SER A 40 -22.58 -6.26 -5.57
C SER A 40 -21.35 -7.04 -6.06
N TYR A 41 -21.51 -8.35 -6.21
CA TYR A 41 -20.48 -9.21 -6.79
C TYR A 41 -20.01 -8.68 -8.15
N SER A 42 -20.97 -8.32 -9.02
CA SER A 42 -20.65 -7.83 -10.36
C SER A 42 -19.88 -6.49 -10.32
N SER A 43 -20.16 -5.63 -9.35
CA SER A 43 -19.41 -4.39 -9.18
C SER A 43 -17.96 -4.67 -8.78
N VAL A 44 -17.74 -5.59 -7.86
CA VAL A 44 -16.38 -5.97 -7.43
C VAL A 44 -15.61 -6.59 -8.59
N ARG A 45 -16.26 -7.48 -9.33
CA ARG A 45 -15.66 -8.10 -10.50
C ARG A 45 -15.26 -7.06 -11.54
N ALA A 46 -16.12 -6.08 -11.80
CA ALA A 46 -15.83 -4.99 -12.73
C ALA A 46 -14.65 -4.15 -12.27
N LEU A 47 -14.59 -3.81 -10.98
CA LEU A 47 -13.49 -3.03 -10.40
C LEU A 47 -12.16 -3.79 -10.49
N LEU A 48 -12.16 -5.08 -10.22
CA LEU A 48 -10.96 -5.92 -10.39
C LEU A 48 -10.52 -5.95 -11.85
N GLY A 49 -11.45 -5.98 -12.79
CA GLY A 49 -11.14 -5.87 -14.21
C GLY A 49 -10.49 -4.55 -14.59
N ILE A 50 -10.96 -3.46 -14.01
CA ILE A 50 -10.36 -2.14 -14.20
C ILE A 50 -8.94 -2.11 -13.63
N LEU A 51 -8.74 -2.61 -12.41
CA LEU A 51 -7.43 -2.68 -11.78
C LEU A 51 -6.45 -3.53 -12.59
N ARG A 52 -6.94 -4.62 -13.17
CA ARG A 52 -6.11 -5.46 -14.03
C ARG A 52 -5.67 -4.71 -15.28
N ARG A 53 -6.58 -4.00 -15.93
CA ARG A 53 -6.25 -3.19 -17.12
C ARG A 53 -5.25 -2.07 -16.79
N LYS A 54 -5.33 -1.52 -15.58
CA LYS A 54 -4.37 -0.52 -15.10
C LYS A 54 -3.03 -1.13 -14.69
N GLY A 55 -2.91 -2.46 -14.72
CA GLY A 55 -1.68 -3.15 -14.31
C GLY A 55 -1.46 -3.19 -12.81
N ARG A 56 -2.51 -2.97 -12.01
CA ARG A 56 -2.41 -2.93 -10.54
C ARG A 56 -2.62 -4.28 -9.89
N VAL A 57 -3.32 -5.18 -10.57
CA VAL A 57 -3.53 -6.54 -10.12
C VAL A 57 -3.31 -7.50 -11.28
N THR A 58 -3.00 -8.75 -10.93
CA THR A 58 -2.95 -9.87 -11.85
C THR A 58 -3.82 -10.99 -11.27
N TYR A 59 -4.05 -12.04 -12.03
CA TYR A 59 -4.82 -13.18 -11.54
C TYR A 59 -4.28 -14.49 -12.08
N THR A 60 -4.59 -15.55 -11.36
CA THR A 60 -4.43 -16.92 -11.83
C THR A 60 -5.78 -17.62 -11.69
N VAL A 61 -5.97 -18.68 -12.46
CA VAL A 61 -7.20 -19.47 -12.39
C VAL A 61 -6.95 -20.68 -11.51
N ASN A 62 -7.83 -20.88 -10.52
CA ASN A 62 -7.79 -22.03 -9.63
C ASN A 62 -9.17 -22.68 -9.67
N GLY A 63 -9.29 -23.78 -10.42
CA GLY A 63 -10.59 -24.39 -10.69
C GLY A 63 -11.46 -23.44 -11.52
N ASN A 64 -12.62 -23.06 -10.99
CA ASN A 64 -13.53 -22.11 -11.63
C ASN A 64 -13.37 -20.69 -11.11
N ALA A 65 -12.44 -20.47 -10.19
CA ALA A 65 -12.27 -19.17 -9.56
C ALA A 65 -11.03 -18.45 -10.08
N TYR A 66 -11.15 -17.15 -10.25
CA TYR A 66 -10.00 -16.27 -10.48
C TYR A 66 -9.48 -15.81 -9.13
N VAL A 67 -8.18 -15.99 -8.92
CA VAL A 67 -7.49 -15.56 -7.71
C VAL A 67 -6.63 -14.35 -8.06
N TYR A 68 -6.97 -13.21 -7.51
CA TYR A 68 -6.30 -11.93 -7.79
C TYR A 68 -5.21 -11.66 -6.78
N ARG A 69 -4.13 -11.02 -7.25
CA ARG A 69 -3.04 -10.55 -6.39
C ARG A 69 -2.56 -9.19 -6.86
N PRO A 70 -2.03 -8.35 -5.95
CA PRO A 70 -1.44 -7.09 -6.37
C PRO A 70 -0.16 -7.34 -7.17
N THR A 71 0.07 -6.52 -8.18
CA THR A 71 1.29 -6.61 -9.00
C THR A 71 2.50 -6.06 -8.27
N ALA A 72 2.30 -5.02 -7.45
CA ALA A 72 3.36 -4.43 -6.65
C ALA A 72 3.42 -5.10 -5.29
N SER A 73 4.63 -5.35 -4.79
CA SER A 73 4.82 -5.87 -3.46
C SER A 73 4.40 -4.82 -2.42
N LYS A 74 4.03 -5.29 -1.23
CA LYS A 74 3.74 -4.42 -0.10
C LYS A 74 4.92 -3.49 0.21
N THR A 75 6.13 -4.03 0.12
CA THR A 75 7.36 -3.26 0.35
C THR A 75 7.53 -2.15 -0.68
N ALA A 76 7.29 -2.44 -1.97
CA ALA A 76 7.40 -1.44 -3.02
C ALA A 76 6.38 -0.32 -2.85
N LEU A 77 5.14 -0.66 -2.49
CA LEU A 77 4.08 0.33 -2.25
C LEU A 77 4.38 1.19 -1.02
N ARG A 78 4.89 0.60 0.04
CA ARG A 78 5.32 1.34 1.23
C ARG A 78 6.42 2.34 0.89
N ARG A 79 7.38 1.91 0.09
CA ARG A 79 8.50 2.77 -0.34
C ARG A 79 7.98 3.96 -1.15
N GLU A 80 7.10 3.74 -2.10
CA GLU A 80 6.52 4.81 -2.90
C GLU A 80 5.71 5.80 -2.06
N ALA A 81 4.92 5.29 -1.11
CA ALA A 81 4.16 6.13 -0.19
C ALA A 81 5.08 6.99 0.67
N LEU A 82 6.15 6.41 1.18
CA LEU A 82 7.14 7.14 1.99
C LEU A 82 7.84 8.21 1.17
N LYS A 83 8.26 7.90 -0.04
CA LYS A 83 8.90 8.87 -0.94
C LYS A 83 7.97 10.07 -1.18
N HIS A 84 6.70 9.80 -1.46
CA HIS A 84 5.72 10.85 -1.68
C HIS A 84 5.53 11.72 -0.43
N LEU A 85 5.39 11.09 0.73
CA LEU A 85 5.22 11.77 2.01
C LEU A 85 6.40 12.69 2.31
N VAL A 86 7.61 12.16 2.17
CA VAL A 86 8.84 12.90 2.45
C VAL A 86 8.98 14.08 1.49
N ALA A 87 8.73 13.89 0.21
CA ALA A 87 8.82 14.96 -0.77
C ALA A 87 7.76 16.04 -0.54
N THR A 88 6.53 15.64 -0.22
CA THR A 88 5.39 16.56 -0.12
C THR A 88 5.39 17.36 1.17
N PHE A 89 5.65 16.71 2.30
CA PHE A 89 5.46 17.32 3.62
C PHE A 89 6.75 17.64 4.36
N PHE A 90 7.88 17.09 3.94
CA PHE A 90 9.16 17.25 4.64
C PHE A 90 10.27 17.78 3.73
N GLY A 91 9.91 18.39 2.61
CA GLY A 91 10.87 19.01 1.71
C GLY A 91 11.99 18.08 1.22
N GLY A 92 11.71 16.77 1.15
CA GLY A 92 12.69 15.78 0.75
C GLY A 92 13.58 15.26 1.88
N SER A 93 13.40 15.74 3.12
CA SER A 93 14.21 15.33 4.25
C SER A 93 13.64 14.08 4.94
N ALA A 94 14.25 12.94 4.69
CA ALA A 94 13.89 11.69 5.37
C ALA A 94 14.17 11.78 6.87
N GLU A 95 15.22 12.53 7.26
CA GLU A 95 15.58 12.73 8.67
C GLU A 95 14.47 13.48 9.42
N GLU A 96 13.95 14.55 8.85
CA GLU A 96 12.84 15.29 9.45
C GLU A 96 11.58 14.43 9.55
N ALA A 97 11.29 13.64 8.52
CA ALA A 97 10.14 12.75 8.53
C ALA A 97 10.27 11.68 9.62
N ALA A 98 11.45 11.09 9.76
CA ALA A 98 11.71 10.10 10.80
C ALA A 98 11.61 10.70 12.20
N ALA A 99 12.14 11.90 12.40
CA ALA A 99 12.05 12.61 13.67
C ALA A 99 10.60 12.91 14.05
N ALA A 100 9.81 13.36 13.08
CA ALA A 100 8.40 13.65 13.28
C ALA A 100 7.63 12.37 13.66
N LEU A 101 7.93 11.26 13.01
CA LEU A 101 7.30 9.97 13.29
C LEU A 101 7.61 9.53 14.73
N LEU A 102 8.86 9.63 15.15
CA LEU A 102 9.29 9.26 16.51
C LEU A 102 8.66 10.16 17.57
N ALA A 103 8.27 11.37 17.21
CA ALA A 103 7.65 12.34 18.13
C ALA A 103 6.13 12.15 18.25
N LEU A 104 5.52 11.31 17.42
CA LEU A 104 4.07 11.09 17.48
C LEU A 104 3.69 10.40 18.79
N PRO A 105 2.76 10.99 19.58
CA PRO A 105 2.36 10.37 20.85
C PRO A 105 1.61 9.05 20.66
N ASP A 106 0.97 8.86 19.50
CA ASP A 106 0.22 7.65 19.19
C ASP A 106 1.10 6.50 18.69
N ALA A 107 2.36 6.78 18.37
CA ALA A 107 3.32 5.76 17.99
C ALA A 107 3.86 5.11 19.26
N SER A 108 3.29 3.98 19.67
CA SER A 108 3.70 3.24 20.86
C SER A 108 5.06 2.58 20.64
N LEU A 109 6.12 3.36 20.74
CA LEU A 109 7.47 2.85 20.59
C LEU A 109 8.16 2.79 21.94
N GLU A 110 8.60 1.59 22.31
CA GLU A 110 9.44 1.40 23.47
C GLU A 110 10.80 2.06 23.24
N GLU A 111 11.46 2.47 24.32
CA GLU A 111 12.75 3.14 24.26
C GLU A 111 13.79 2.33 23.47
N ALA A 112 13.83 1.01 23.67
CA ALA A 112 14.76 0.16 22.94
C ALA A 112 14.47 0.18 21.42
N ALA A 113 13.20 0.21 21.03
CA ALA A 113 12.80 0.29 19.63
C ALA A 113 13.21 1.64 19.03
N ARG A 114 13.01 2.75 19.77
CA ARG A 114 13.43 4.07 19.33
C ARG A 114 14.93 4.12 19.07
N ARG A 115 15.73 3.53 19.94
CA ARG A 115 17.18 3.45 19.78
C ARG A 115 17.59 2.64 18.56
N ARG A 116 16.91 1.52 18.32
CA ARG A 116 17.17 0.70 17.13
C ARG A 116 16.90 1.45 15.84
N ILE A 117 15.79 2.18 15.80
CA ILE A 117 15.41 2.99 14.63
C ILE A 117 16.46 4.10 14.43
N ALA A 118 16.85 4.79 15.48
CA ALA A 118 17.87 5.85 15.41
C ALA A 118 19.19 5.32 14.86
N ARG A 119 19.62 4.12 15.31
CA ARG A 119 20.83 3.49 14.81
C ARG A 119 20.71 3.12 13.32
N ARG A 120 19.56 2.65 12.89
CA ARG A 120 19.33 2.34 11.47
C ARG A 120 19.39 3.59 10.60
N ILE A 121 18.84 4.70 11.08
CA ILE A 121 18.90 5.97 10.37
C ILE A 121 20.35 6.43 10.24
N ALA A 122 21.13 6.41 11.33
CA ALA A 122 22.53 6.78 11.32
C ALA A 122 23.35 5.90 10.37
N SER A 123 23.09 4.60 10.36
CA SER A 123 23.76 3.66 9.47
C SER A 123 23.41 3.94 8.00
N ALA A 124 22.14 4.20 7.70
CA ALA A 124 21.70 4.53 6.35
C ALA A 124 22.35 5.81 5.84
N ARG A 125 22.48 6.83 6.70
CA ARG A 125 23.12 8.10 6.34
C ARG A 125 24.60 7.89 5.99
N ARG A 126 25.30 7.06 6.75
CA ARG A 126 26.71 6.75 6.49
C ARG A 126 26.90 5.93 5.21
N GLY A 127 25.98 5.01 4.93
CA GLY A 127 26.06 4.15 3.76
C GLY A 127 25.42 4.71 2.50
N GLY A 128 24.61 5.74 2.61
CA GLY A 128 23.76 6.28 1.55
C GLY A 128 24.36 7.43 0.76
N ARG A 129 25.59 7.35 0.40
CA ARG A 129 26.26 8.40 -0.39
C ARG A 129 25.88 8.33 -1.87
#